data_643a29318c6bc94b0b669bbbe6ea5529
#
_entry.id   643a29318c6bc94b0b669bbbe6ea5529
#
_cell.length_a   1.000
_cell.length_b   1.000
_cell.length_c   1.000
_cell.angle_alpha   90.00
_cell.angle_beta   90.00
_cell.angle_gamma   90.00
#
_symmetry.space_group_name_H-M   'P 1'
#
loop_
_entity.id
_entity.type
_entity.pdbx_description
1 polymer ?
#
loop_
_entity_poly.entity_id
_entity_poly.type
_entity_poly.pdbx_seq_one_letter_code
_entity_poly.pdbx_strand_id
1 'polypeptide(L)'
;MSTQTLENIANSQETVSDGTLKMSARDVNVFYGQKQAINKVSIDVTQENVTAFIGPSGCGKSTFLRTLNRMNDTVAGCRVEGELKLDGEDIYSPSMDVVQLRARVGMVFQKPNPFPKSIYDNIAYGPRIHGLAAGKADMDQIVEKSLKRAGLWDEVKDRLQDSGTALSGGQQQRLCIARAIAVDPEVILMDEPCSALDPIATAKIEELIH
;
A
#
# COMPACT_ATOMS: atom_id res chain seq x y z
N MET A 1 14.69 32.51 3.03
CA MET A 1 13.31 32.41 3.49
C MET A 1 12.85 30.97 3.22
N SER A 2 12.57 30.09 4.08
CA SER A 2 12.65 30.01 5.54
C SER A 2 12.71 28.53 5.89
N THR A 3 13.71 28.14 6.65
CA THR A 3 13.98 26.77 7.14
C THR A 3 13.15 26.41 8.38
N GLN A 4 12.09 27.16 8.69
CA GLN A 4 11.36 27.08 9.97
C GLN A 4 10.05 26.27 9.94
N THR A 5 9.65 25.65 8.81
CA THR A 5 8.30 25.05 8.69
C THR A 5 8.24 23.55 9.03
N LEU A 6 9.35 22.88 9.25
CA LEU A 6 9.38 21.42 9.47
C LEU A 6 9.60 20.99 10.93
N GLU A 7 9.93 21.89 11.83
CA GLU A 7 10.14 21.55 13.25
C GLU A 7 8.84 21.42 14.07
N ASN A 8 7.71 21.89 13.58
CA ASN A 8 6.45 21.90 14.34
C ASN A 8 5.52 20.69 14.11
N ILE A 9 5.90 19.70 13.31
CA ILE A 9 5.08 18.50 13.08
C ILE A 9 5.47 17.33 14.02
N ALA A 10 6.60 17.45 14.69
CA ALA A 10 7.16 16.36 15.52
C ALA A 10 6.59 16.27 16.95
N ASN A 11 5.62 17.07 17.37
CA ASN A 11 5.25 17.16 18.78
C ASN A 11 3.76 16.94 19.10
N SER A 12 3.03 16.18 18.30
CA SER A 12 1.76 15.56 18.71
C SER A 12 2.00 14.08 19.02
N GLN A 13 2.63 13.82 20.16
CA GLN A 13 2.55 12.52 20.84
C GLN A 13 1.15 12.41 21.45
N GLU A 14 0.15 12.05 20.65
CA GLU A 14 -1.05 11.44 21.19
C GLU A 14 -0.73 10.00 21.55
N THR A 15 -1.09 9.64 22.77
CA THR A 15 -0.96 8.38 23.47
C THR A 15 -1.05 7.18 22.55
N VAL A 16 0.08 6.48 22.38
CA VAL A 16 0.16 5.16 21.75
C VAL A 16 -0.78 4.23 22.54
N SER A 17 -1.86 3.79 21.93
CA SER A 17 -2.64 2.67 22.42
C SER A 17 -1.69 1.49 22.60
N ASP A 18 -1.94 0.67 23.61
CA ASP A 18 -1.15 -0.52 24.03
C ASP A 18 -1.18 -1.64 22.96
N GLY A 19 -1.00 -1.29 21.70
CA GLY A 19 -1.03 -2.16 20.53
C GLY A 19 0.36 -2.71 20.21
N THR A 20 0.41 -3.99 19.80
CA THR A 20 1.65 -4.63 19.34
C THR A 20 2.21 -3.88 18.14
N LEU A 21 3.50 -3.53 18.21
CA LEU A 21 4.20 -2.81 17.14
C LEU A 21 4.31 -3.70 15.89
N LYS A 22 3.81 -3.21 14.76
CA LYS A 22 3.85 -3.91 13.48
C LYS A 22 5.00 -3.45 12.60
N MET A 23 5.12 -2.14 12.40
CA MET A 23 6.24 -1.55 11.70
C MET A 23 6.85 -0.42 12.52
N SER A 24 8.15 -0.26 12.41
CA SER A 24 8.86 0.88 12.99
C SER A 24 9.84 1.50 12.00
N ALA A 25 9.92 2.82 12.04
CA ALA A 25 10.93 3.60 11.35
C ALA A 25 11.70 4.42 12.37
N ARG A 26 13.02 4.51 12.23
CA ARG A 26 13.90 5.31 13.10
C ARG A 26 14.91 6.06 12.26
N ASP A 27 14.91 7.39 12.42
CA ASP A 27 15.82 8.32 11.76
C ASP A 27 15.95 8.10 10.23
N VAL A 28 14.81 7.78 9.59
CA VAL A 28 14.76 7.45 8.17
C VAL A 28 15.03 8.66 7.32
N ASN A 29 16.03 8.54 6.44
CA ASN A 29 16.38 9.51 5.41
C ASN A 29 16.23 8.86 4.04
N VAL A 30 15.70 9.60 3.07
CA VAL A 30 15.60 9.13 1.69
C VAL A 30 16.18 10.18 0.75
N PHE A 31 17.02 9.73 -0.18
CA PHE A 31 17.68 10.56 -1.17
C PHE A 31 17.39 10.08 -2.58
N TYR A 32 17.17 10.99 -3.50
CA TYR A 32 17.16 10.75 -4.94
C TYR A 32 18.39 11.46 -5.56
N GLY A 33 19.44 10.71 -5.85
CA GLY A 33 20.74 11.27 -6.17
C GLY A 33 21.28 12.14 -5.04
N GLN A 34 21.44 13.43 -5.27
CA GLN A 34 21.92 14.40 -4.26
C GLN A 34 20.76 15.07 -3.49
N LYS A 35 19.51 14.91 -3.93
CA LYS A 35 18.37 15.58 -3.30
C LYS A 35 17.82 14.72 -2.17
N GLN A 36 17.81 15.26 -0.95
CA GLN A 36 17.13 14.66 0.19
C GLN A 36 15.61 14.90 0.09
N ALA A 37 14.83 13.83 0.12
CA ALA A 37 13.37 13.86 0.05
C ALA A 37 12.72 13.62 1.42
N ILE A 38 13.36 12.83 2.29
CA ILE A 38 12.92 12.55 3.66
C ILE A 38 14.10 12.80 4.60
N ASN A 39 13.84 13.45 5.73
CA ASN A 39 14.86 13.83 6.70
C ASN A 39 14.45 13.36 8.11
N LYS A 40 15.16 12.37 8.65
CA LYS A 40 15.06 11.84 10.02
C LYS A 40 13.63 11.56 10.51
N VAL A 41 12.83 10.87 9.70
CA VAL A 41 11.49 10.49 10.08
C VAL A 41 11.54 9.26 10.99
N SER A 42 10.89 9.36 12.15
CA SER A 42 10.70 8.25 13.09
C SER A 42 9.20 8.08 13.36
N ILE A 43 8.69 6.85 13.21
CA ILE A 43 7.26 6.55 13.33
C ILE A 43 7.06 5.11 13.78
N ASP A 44 6.01 4.88 14.53
CA ASP A 44 5.51 3.56 14.93
C ASP A 44 4.14 3.31 14.28
N VAL A 45 3.97 2.12 13.72
CA VAL A 45 2.70 1.62 13.18
C VAL A 45 2.34 0.38 13.98
N THR A 46 1.20 0.43 14.66
CA THR A 46 0.70 -0.68 15.49
C THR A 46 -0.23 -1.58 14.68
N GLN A 47 -0.36 -2.84 15.13
CA GLN A 47 -1.28 -3.80 14.53
C GLN A 47 -2.73 -3.34 14.65
N GLU A 48 -3.57 -3.75 13.69
CA GLU A 48 -5.02 -3.52 13.68
C GLU A 48 -5.42 -2.04 13.84
N ASN A 49 -4.54 -1.13 13.39
CA ASN A 49 -4.78 0.30 13.45
C ASN A 49 -4.56 0.97 12.09
N VAL A 50 -5.29 2.05 11.87
CA VAL A 50 -5.11 2.94 10.72
C VAL A 50 -4.17 4.08 11.11
N THR A 51 -3.06 4.22 10.40
CA THR A 51 -2.12 5.35 10.55
C THR A 51 -2.23 6.26 9.33
N ALA A 52 -2.65 7.51 9.51
CA ALA A 52 -2.80 8.48 8.43
C ALA A 52 -1.64 9.48 8.41
N PHE A 53 -1.01 9.65 7.23
CA PHE A 53 -0.02 10.69 6.99
C PHE A 53 -0.66 11.92 6.38
N ILE A 54 -0.66 13.03 7.12
CA ILE A 54 -1.26 14.29 6.70
C ILE A 54 -0.16 15.32 6.44
N GLY A 55 -0.27 16.04 5.33
CA GLY A 55 0.69 17.09 4.98
C GLY A 55 0.49 17.60 3.55
N PRO A 56 1.12 18.72 3.19
CA PRO A 56 0.95 19.34 1.87
C PRO A 56 1.49 18.44 0.76
N SER A 57 1.07 18.72 -0.49
CA SER A 57 1.61 18.01 -1.66
C SER A 57 3.12 18.21 -1.75
N GLY A 58 3.85 17.13 -2.07
CA GLY A 58 5.30 17.16 -2.21
C GLY A 58 6.10 17.10 -0.90
N CYS A 59 5.47 16.99 0.28
CA CYS A 59 6.21 16.86 1.56
C CYS A 59 6.85 15.49 1.79
N GLY A 60 6.66 14.52 0.88
CA GLY A 60 7.34 13.22 0.95
C GLY A 60 6.47 12.04 1.38
N LYS A 61 5.15 12.18 1.59
CA LYS A 61 4.25 11.09 2.01
C LYS A 61 4.40 9.83 1.15
N SER A 62 4.24 9.98 -0.17
CA SER A 62 4.40 8.86 -1.12
C SER A 62 5.80 8.26 -1.11
N THR A 63 6.84 9.10 -0.94
CA THR A 63 8.23 8.63 -0.83
C THR A 63 8.39 7.76 0.42
N PHE A 64 7.86 8.21 1.56
CA PHE A 64 7.93 7.47 2.81
C PHE A 64 7.14 6.15 2.73
N LEU A 65 5.89 6.17 2.22
CA LEU A 65 5.11 4.95 2.01
C LEU A 65 5.87 3.92 1.18
N ARG A 66 6.44 4.33 0.05
CA ARG A 66 7.23 3.44 -0.83
C ARG A 66 8.51 2.91 -0.18
N THR A 67 8.98 3.55 0.87
CA THR A 67 10.13 3.08 1.64
C THR A 67 9.76 1.87 2.50
N LEU A 68 8.52 1.83 3.02
CA LEU A 68 8.03 0.76 3.91
C LEU A 68 7.91 -0.62 3.24
N ASN A 69 7.89 -0.70 1.89
CA ASN A 69 7.89 -1.97 1.15
C ASN A 69 9.00 -2.03 0.08
N ARG A 70 10.01 -1.19 0.21
CA ARG A 70 11.17 -1.14 -0.70
C ARG A 70 10.82 -0.86 -2.16
N MET A 71 9.67 -0.21 -2.44
CA MET A 71 9.35 0.20 -3.82
C MET A 71 10.30 1.27 -4.35
N ASN A 72 10.96 2.02 -3.48
CA ASN A 72 11.98 3.00 -3.87
C ASN A 72 13.23 2.35 -4.48
N ASP A 73 13.48 1.06 -4.25
CA ASP A 73 14.59 0.31 -4.87
C ASP A 73 14.47 0.27 -6.41
N THR A 74 13.28 0.48 -6.96
CA THR A 74 13.03 0.54 -8.40
C THR A 74 13.45 1.87 -9.03
N VAL A 75 13.77 2.88 -8.22
CA VAL A 75 14.16 4.21 -8.68
C VAL A 75 15.69 4.33 -8.69
N ALA A 76 16.26 4.51 -9.86
CA ALA A 76 17.72 4.65 -10.00
C ALA A 76 18.23 5.83 -9.16
N GLY A 77 19.30 5.56 -8.39
CA GLY A 77 19.90 6.55 -7.51
C GLY A 77 19.12 6.86 -6.23
N CYS A 78 18.08 6.09 -5.92
CA CYS A 78 17.43 6.18 -4.62
C CYS A 78 18.29 5.50 -3.55
N ARG A 79 18.45 6.16 -2.41
CA ARG A 79 19.15 5.65 -1.23
C ARG A 79 18.31 5.91 0.01
N VAL A 80 18.17 4.88 0.83
CA VAL A 80 17.47 4.92 2.11
C VAL A 80 18.49 4.68 3.22
N GLU A 81 18.42 5.49 4.26
CA GLU A 81 19.23 5.38 5.47
C GLU A 81 18.34 5.42 6.70
N GLY A 82 18.80 4.90 7.82
CA GLY A 82 18.03 4.74 9.05
C GLY A 82 17.57 3.28 9.21
N GLU A 83 16.71 3.04 10.18
CA GLU A 83 16.23 1.70 10.50
C GLU A 83 14.73 1.58 10.17
N LEU A 84 14.37 0.54 9.44
CA LEU A 84 12.97 0.19 9.15
C LEU A 84 12.75 -1.29 9.45
N LYS A 85 11.77 -1.58 10.31
CA LYS A 85 11.46 -2.96 10.72
C LYS A 85 10.00 -3.32 10.47
N LEU A 86 9.78 -4.57 10.14
CA LEU A 86 8.47 -5.25 10.13
C LEU A 86 8.57 -6.40 11.13
N ASP A 87 7.73 -6.43 12.16
CA ASP A 87 7.78 -7.42 13.25
C ASP A 87 9.18 -7.56 13.89
N GLY A 88 9.92 -6.45 14.01
CA GLY A 88 11.26 -6.42 14.55
C GLY A 88 12.39 -6.80 13.57
N GLU A 89 12.08 -7.29 12.39
CA GLU A 89 13.03 -7.66 11.33
C GLU A 89 13.35 -6.46 10.44
N ASP A 90 14.64 -6.15 10.23
CA ASP A 90 15.07 -5.06 9.34
C ASP A 90 14.75 -5.37 7.88
N ILE A 91 13.84 -4.58 7.29
CA ILE A 91 13.39 -4.76 5.90
C ILE A 91 14.45 -4.38 4.86
N TYR A 92 15.52 -3.67 5.25
CA TYR A 92 16.67 -3.35 4.39
C TYR A 92 17.86 -4.27 4.61
N SER A 93 17.73 -5.29 5.47
CA SER A 93 18.75 -6.33 5.62
C SER A 93 19.07 -6.99 4.27
N PRO A 94 20.35 -7.29 3.97
CA PRO A 94 20.75 -8.05 2.78
C PRO A 94 20.11 -9.44 2.68
N SER A 95 19.68 -10.02 3.79
CA SER A 95 18.99 -11.32 3.86
C SER A 95 17.48 -11.24 3.58
N MET A 96 16.90 -10.02 3.55
CA MET A 96 15.46 -9.84 3.33
C MET A 96 15.07 -10.20 1.90
N ASP A 97 14.16 -11.14 1.76
CA ASP A 97 13.50 -11.42 0.48
C ASP A 97 12.45 -10.34 0.18
N VAL A 98 12.77 -9.50 -0.81
CA VAL A 98 11.91 -8.36 -1.20
C VAL A 98 10.57 -8.83 -1.79
N VAL A 99 10.52 -10.02 -2.40
CA VAL A 99 9.27 -10.57 -2.94
C VAL A 99 8.34 -10.96 -1.80
N GLN A 100 8.87 -11.63 -0.79
CA GLN A 100 8.12 -11.98 0.42
C GLN A 100 7.70 -10.73 1.21
N LEU A 101 8.61 -9.75 1.35
CA LEU A 101 8.25 -8.48 1.98
C LEU A 101 7.05 -7.82 1.30
N ARG A 102 7.02 -7.75 -0.03
CA ARG A 102 5.92 -7.13 -0.79
C ARG A 102 4.64 -7.94 -0.80
N ALA A 103 4.70 -9.24 -0.50
CA ALA A 103 3.51 -10.04 -0.24
C ALA A 103 2.89 -9.69 1.13
N ARG A 104 3.74 -9.43 2.15
CA ARG A 104 3.32 -9.04 3.50
C ARG A 104 2.90 -7.57 3.59
N VAL A 105 3.53 -6.69 2.80
CA VAL A 105 3.29 -5.24 2.79
C VAL A 105 2.80 -4.82 1.40
N GLY A 106 1.49 -4.90 1.19
CA GLY A 106 0.82 -4.53 -0.05
C GLY A 106 0.78 -3.03 -0.27
N MET A 107 0.63 -2.60 -1.54
CA MET A 107 0.55 -1.18 -1.87
C MET A 107 -0.53 -0.89 -2.91
N VAL A 108 -1.32 0.14 -2.63
CA VAL A 108 -2.30 0.75 -3.54
C VAL A 108 -1.78 2.14 -3.92
N PHE A 109 -1.62 2.38 -5.21
CA PHE A 109 -1.10 3.65 -5.75
C PHE A 109 -2.20 4.68 -5.95
N GLN A 110 -1.83 5.95 -5.96
CA GLN A 110 -2.72 7.09 -6.21
C GLN A 110 -3.45 6.97 -7.56
N LYS A 111 -2.71 6.59 -8.62
CA LYS A 111 -3.32 6.31 -9.93
C LYS A 111 -3.60 4.83 -10.06
N PRO A 112 -4.83 4.44 -10.44
CA PRO A 112 -5.13 3.06 -10.75
C PRO A 112 -4.17 2.51 -11.81
N ASN A 113 -3.68 1.30 -11.58
CA ASN A 113 -2.76 0.62 -12.48
C ASN A 113 -3.15 -0.85 -12.70
N PRO A 114 -4.38 -1.13 -13.19
CA PRO A 114 -4.76 -2.50 -13.49
C PRO A 114 -3.84 -3.08 -14.56
N PHE A 115 -3.54 -4.36 -14.45
CA PHE A 115 -2.82 -5.06 -15.51
C PHE A 115 -3.70 -5.13 -16.78
N PRO A 116 -3.11 -5.13 -18.00
CA PRO A 116 -3.84 -5.33 -19.25
C PRO A 116 -4.27 -6.81 -19.41
N LYS A 117 -5.04 -7.27 -18.45
CA LYS A 117 -5.57 -8.61 -18.27
C LYS A 117 -7.03 -8.54 -17.86
N SER A 118 -7.72 -9.68 -17.77
CA SER A 118 -9.08 -9.73 -17.26
C SER A 118 -9.19 -9.24 -15.82
N ILE A 119 -10.40 -8.89 -15.37
CA ILE A 119 -10.70 -8.57 -13.98
C ILE A 119 -10.27 -9.73 -13.08
N TYR A 120 -10.63 -10.96 -13.47
CA TYR A 120 -10.25 -12.18 -12.77
C TYR A 120 -8.72 -12.31 -12.65
N ASP A 121 -7.99 -12.20 -13.75
CA ASP A 121 -6.54 -12.39 -13.76
C ASP A 121 -5.77 -11.27 -13.07
N ASN A 122 -6.33 -10.07 -12.95
CA ASN A 122 -5.76 -9.01 -12.12
C ASN A 122 -5.66 -9.46 -10.66
N ILE A 123 -6.71 -10.08 -10.12
CA ILE A 123 -6.78 -10.50 -8.73
C ILE A 123 -6.04 -11.81 -8.53
N ALA A 124 -6.24 -12.79 -9.41
CA ALA A 124 -5.62 -14.11 -9.33
C ALA A 124 -4.09 -14.08 -9.52
N TYR A 125 -3.51 -12.97 -9.99
CA TYR A 125 -2.08 -12.87 -10.30
C TYR A 125 -1.19 -13.13 -9.08
N GLY A 126 -1.40 -12.38 -8.00
CA GLY A 126 -0.64 -12.52 -6.76
C GLY A 126 -0.81 -13.91 -6.12
N PRO A 127 -2.04 -14.37 -5.85
CA PRO A 127 -2.29 -15.70 -5.31
C PRO A 127 -1.67 -16.84 -6.14
N ARG A 128 -1.64 -16.69 -7.47
CA ARG A 128 -1.03 -17.69 -8.37
C ARG A 128 0.49 -17.74 -8.22
N ILE A 129 1.16 -16.59 -8.11
CA ILE A 129 2.62 -16.51 -7.93
C ILE A 129 3.05 -17.06 -6.56
N HIS A 130 2.26 -16.75 -5.52
CA HIS A 130 2.58 -17.18 -4.15
C HIS A 130 2.02 -18.56 -3.79
N GLY A 131 1.38 -19.26 -4.74
CA GLY A 131 0.88 -20.62 -4.51
C GLY A 131 -0.23 -20.70 -3.46
N LEU A 132 -1.07 -19.66 -3.33
CA LEU A 132 -2.10 -19.54 -2.28
C LEU A 132 -3.37 -20.35 -2.58
N ALA A 133 -3.51 -20.92 -3.77
CA ALA A 133 -4.66 -21.71 -4.18
C ALA A 133 -4.20 -23.11 -4.62
N ALA A 134 -4.79 -24.16 -4.05
CA ALA A 134 -4.52 -25.55 -4.43
C ALA A 134 -5.15 -25.91 -5.78
N GLY A 135 -6.14 -25.14 -6.25
CA GLY A 135 -6.84 -25.39 -7.51
C GLY A 135 -7.73 -24.23 -7.93
N LYS A 136 -8.49 -24.49 -9.01
CA LYS A 136 -9.38 -23.47 -9.59
C LYS A 136 -10.45 -23.01 -8.60
N ALA A 137 -11.07 -23.91 -7.85
CA ALA A 137 -12.14 -23.59 -6.91
C ALA A 137 -11.65 -22.64 -5.80
N ASP A 138 -10.45 -22.89 -5.25
CA ASP A 138 -9.84 -22.02 -4.23
C ASP A 138 -9.52 -20.65 -4.81
N MET A 139 -9.01 -20.61 -6.05
CA MET A 139 -8.73 -19.36 -6.74
C MET A 139 -10.01 -18.55 -6.98
N ASP A 140 -11.09 -19.20 -7.39
CA ASP A 140 -12.41 -18.58 -7.60
C ASP A 140 -12.92 -17.96 -6.28
N GLN A 141 -12.74 -18.64 -5.14
CA GLN A 141 -13.08 -18.11 -3.82
C GLN A 141 -12.24 -16.89 -3.42
N ILE A 142 -10.93 -16.93 -3.67
CA ILE A 142 -10.04 -15.79 -3.40
C ILE A 142 -10.49 -14.58 -4.22
N VAL A 143 -10.76 -14.76 -5.52
CA VAL A 143 -11.19 -13.67 -6.41
C VAL A 143 -12.53 -13.10 -5.94
N GLU A 144 -13.52 -13.94 -5.66
CA GLU A 144 -14.82 -13.49 -5.17
C GLU A 144 -14.72 -12.73 -3.85
N LYS A 145 -14.00 -13.32 -2.85
CA LYS A 145 -13.77 -12.70 -1.55
C LYS A 145 -13.11 -11.31 -1.69
N SER A 146 -12.08 -11.21 -2.52
CA SER A 146 -11.34 -9.97 -2.72
C SER A 146 -12.19 -8.89 -3.39
N LEU A 147 -13.00 -9.26 -4.40
CA LEU A 147 -13.92 -8.33 -5.06
C LEU A 147 -15.05 -7.88 -4.12
N LYS A 148 -15.57 -8.77 -3.26
CA LYS A 148 -16.56 -8.41 -2.25
C LYS A 148 -15.99 -7.43 -1.23
N ARG A 149 -14.80 -7.72 -0.70
CA ARG A 149 -14.11 -6.81 0.23
C ARG A 149 -13.82 -5.44 -0.38
N ALA A 150 -13.50 -5.37 -1.66
CA ALA A 150 -13.28 -4.11 -2.36
C ALA A 150 -14.59 -3.42 -2.84
N GLY A 151 -15.76 -3.95 -2.50
CA GLY A 151 -17.06 -3.41 -2.89
C GLY A 151 -17.30 -3.37 -4.41
N LEU A 152 -16.65 -4.29 -5.16
CA LEU A 152 -16.71 -4.31 -6.63
C LEU A 152 -17.48 -5.52 -7.19
N TRP A 153 -17.72 -6.55 -6.40
CA TRP A 153 -18.29 -7.83 -6.83
C TRP A 153 -19.58 -7.69 -7.63
N ASP A 154 -20.58 -6.99 -7.09
CA ASP A 154 -21.89 -6.88 -7.74
C ASP A 154 -21.86 -6.14 -9.08
N GLU A 155 -20.85 -5.33 -9.31
CA GLU A 155 -20.69 -4.59 -10.56
C GLU A 155 -19.99 -5.40 -11.67
N VAL A 156 -19.25 -6.48 -11.29
CA VAL A 156 -18.38 -7.20 -12.25
C VAL A 156 -18.55 -8.72 -12.27
N LYS A 157 -19.33 -9.33 -11.36
CA LYS A 157 -19.47 -10.79 -11.21
C LYS A 157 -19.83 -11.52 -12.50
N ASP A 158 -20.63 -10.90 -13.37
CA ASP A 158 -21.11 -11.49 -14.63
C ASP A 158 -20.14 -11.24 -15.82
N ARG A 159 -19.04 -10.51 -15.59
CA ARG A 159 -18.07 -10.12 -16.62
C ARG A 159 -16.61 -10.17 -16.16
N LEU A 160 -16.27 -11.15 -15.34
CA LEU A 160 -14.91 -11.31 -14.77
C LEU A 160 -13.82 -11.52 -15.82
N GLN A 161 -14.19 -11.92 -17.04
CA GLN A 161 -13.25 -12.10 -18.16
C GLN A 161 -13.04 -10.81 -18.99
N ASP A 162 -13.80 -9.75 -18.72
CA ASP A 162 -13.58 -8.45 -19.36
C ASP A 162 -12.25 -7.85 -18.91
N SER A 163 -11.69 -6.96 -19.76
CA SER A 163 -10.44 -6.27 -19.46
C SER A 163 -10.57 -5.38 -18.22
N GLY A 164 -9.66 -5.53 -17.27
CA GLY A 164 -9.59 -4.64 -16.11
C GLY A 164 -9.34 -3.17 -16.46
N THR A 165 -8.71 -2.90 -17.62
CA THR A 165 -8.46 -1.53 -18.09
C THR A 165 -9.69 -0.88 -18.74
N ALA A 166 -10.75 -1.64 -19.04
CA ALA A 166 -12.00 -1.12 -19.58
C ALA A 166 -12.96 -0.61 -18.48
N LEU A 167 -12.64 -0.81 -17.21
CA LEU A 167 -13.42 -0.33 -16.09
C LEU A 167 -13.33 1.19 -15.93
N SER A 168 -14.31 1.81 -15.27
CA SER A 168 -14.24 3.22 -14.87
C SER A 168 -13.09 3.47 -13.88
N GLY A 169 -12.64 4.71 -13.72
CA GLY A 169 -11.52 5.05 -12.82
C GLY A 169 -11.73 4.55 -11.39
N GLY A 170 -12.94 4.74 -10.82
CA GLY A 170 -13.28 4.24 -9.49
C GLY A 170 -13.33 2.71 -9.41
N GLN A 171 -13.83 2.04 -10.46
CA GLN A 171 -13.80 0.58 -10.53
C GLN A 171 -12.36 0.04 -10.68
N GLN A 172 -11.51 0.72 -11.46
CA GLN A 172 -10.09 0.36 -11.59
C GLN A 172 -9.37 0.49 -10.25
N GLN A 173 -9.64 1.55 -9.49
CA GLN A 173 -9.04 1.72 -8.16
C GLN A 173 -9.46 0.60 -7.21
N ARG A 174 -10.75 0.27 -7.16
CA ARG A 174 -11.26 -0.85 -6.34
C ARG A 174 -10.72 -2.20 -6.83
N LEU A 175 -10.50 -2.37 -8.14
CA LEU A 175 -9.82 -3.56 -8.67
C LEU A 175 -8.36 -3.64 -8.20
N CYS A 176 -7.63 -2.52 -8.16
CA CYS A 176 -6.26 -2.48 -7.64
C CYS A 176 -6.23 -2.76 -6.13
N ILE A 177 -7.23 -2.32 -5.37
CA ILE A 177 -7.38 -2.67 -3.95
C ILE A 177 -7.67 -4.17 -3.81
N ALA A 178 -8.65 -4.73 -4.56
CA ALA A 178 -8.97 -6.15 -4.56
C ALA A 178 -7.71 -7.01 -4.86
N ARG A 179 -6.91 -6.59 -5.83
CA ARG A 179 -5.64 -7.23 -6.17
C ARG A 179 -4.63 -7.18 -5.02
N ALA A 180 -4.52 -6.05 -4.34
CA ALA A 180 -3.58 -5.87 -3.23
C ALA A 180 -3.96 -6.75 -2.02
N ILE A 181 -5.26 -6.88 -1.71
CA ILE A 181 -5.73 -7.69 -0.58
C ILE A 181 -5.85 -9.19 -0.89
N ALA A 182 -5.75 -9.60 -2.16
CA ALA A 182 -5.92 -11.00 -2.58
C ALA A 182 -4.83 -11.94 -2.05
N VAL A 183 -3.67 -11.42 -1.70
CA VAL A 183 -2.57 -12.18 -1.08
C VAL A 183 -2.63 -12.16 0.45
N ASP A 184 -3.67 -11.57 1.02
CA ASP A 184 -3.90 -11.40 2.46
C ASP A 184 -2.70 -10.75 3.19
N PRO A 185 -2.30 -9.54 2.78
CA PRO A 185 -1.14 -8.86 3.34
C PRO A 185 -1.38 -8.46 4.79
N GLU A 186 -0.31 -8.40 5.58
CA GLU A 186 -0.32 -7.98 6.98
C GLU A 186 -0.42 -6.45 7.14
N VAL A 187 0.07 -5.70 6.15
CA VAL A 187 0.01 -4.23 6.07
C VAL A 187 -0.41 -3.82 4.67
N ILE A 188 -1.29 -2.83 4.58
CA ILE A 188 -1.67 -2.21 3.30
C ILE A 188 -1.27 -0.75 3.32
N LEU A 189 -0.40 -0.37 2.40
CA LEU A 189 0.01 1.02 2.17
C LEU A 189 -0.91 1.63 1.12
N MET A 190 -1.53 2.77 1.42
CA MET A 190 -2.43 3.46 0.51
C MET A 190 -1.91 4.88 0.23
N ASP A 191 -1.50 5.13 -1.01
CA ASP A 191 -0.98 6.44 -1.44
C ASP A 191 -2.15 7.23 -2.07
N GLU A 192 -2.83 8.07 -1.27
CA GLU A 192 -3.96 8.92 -1.67
C GLU A 192 -5.02 8.17 -2.51
N PRO A 193 -5.57 7.03 -2.04
CA PRO A 193 -6.38 6.11 -2.87
C PRO A 193 -7.68 6.72 -3.39
N CYS A 194 -8.14 7.83 -2.81
CA CYS A 194 -9.40 8.49 -3.15
C CYS A 194 -9.22 9.82 -3.92
N SER A 195 -7.99 10.27 -4.16
CA SER A 195 -7.71 11.63 -4.67
C SER A 195 -8.31 11.99 -6.04
N ALA A 196 -8.67 10.98 -6.84
CA ALA A 196 -9.23 11.16 -8.18
C ALA A 196 -10.62 10.51 -8.35
N LEU A 197 -11.30 10.22 -7.23
CA LEU A 197 -12.56 9.50 -7.22
C LEU A 197 -13.75 10.43 -6.93
N ASP A 198 -14.92 10.04 -7.44
CA ASP A 198 -16.17 10.65 -7.05
C ASP A 198 -16.55 10.30 -5.59
N PRO A 199 -17.47 11.04 -4.95
CA PRO A 199 -17.83 10.83 -3.54
C PRO A 199 -18.37 9.42 -3.25
N ILE A 200 -19.06 8.78 -4.19
CA ILE A 200 -19.64 7.44 -4.00
C ILE A 200 -18.52 6.39 -3.98
N ALA A 201 -17.58 6.50 -4.91
CA ALA A 201 -16.42 5.60 -4.96
C ALA A 201 -15.51 5.81 -3.73
N THR A 202 -15.35 7.05 -3.28
CA THR A 202 -14.61 7.39 -2.05
C THR A 202 -15.23 6.72 -0.82
N ALA A 203 -16.54 6.86 -0.60
CA ALA A 203 -17.23 6.24 0.53
C ALA A 203 -17.04 4.72 0.58
N LYS A 204 -17.09 4.04 -0.58
CA LYS A 204 -16.84 2.58 -0.66
C LYS A 204 -15.42 2.18 -0.28
N ILE A 205 -14.43 3.04 -0.51
CA ILE A 205 -13.03 2.78 -0.10
C ILE A 205 -12.86 3.07 1.39
N GLU A 206 -13.51 4.11 1.91
CA GLU A 206 -13.49 4.43 3.34
C GLU A 206 -14.12 3.31 4.17
N GLU A 207 -15.25 2.75 3.73
CA GLU A 207 -15.87 1.57 4.36
C GLU A 207 -14.94 0.33 4.38
N LEU A 208 -14.04 0.20 3.42
CA LEU A 208 -13.07 -0.90 3.37
C LEU A 208 -11.95 -0.72 4.40
N ILE A 209 -11.60 0.51 4.76
CA ILE A 209 -10.49 0.84 5.66
C ILE A 209 -10.92 0.67 7.13
N HIS A 210 -12.20 0.74 7.43
CA HIS A 210 -12.79 0.56 8.76
C HIS A 210 -13.31 -0.87 8.96
#